data_2b7a58cd9d1a5b2c8b0bd60ef0682421
#
_entry.id   2b7a58cd9d1a5b2c8b0bd60ef0682421
#
_cell.length_a   1.000
_cell.length_b   1.000
_cell.length_c   1.000
_cell.angle_alpha   90.00
_cell.angle_beta   90.00
_cell.angle_gamma   90.00
#
_symmetry.space_group_name_H-M   'P 1'
#
loop_
_entity.id
_entity.type
_entity.pdbx_description
1 polymer ?
#
loop_
_entity_poly.entity_id
_entity_poly.type
_entity_poly.pdbx_seq_one_letter_code
_entity_poly.pdbx_strand_id
1 'polypeptide(L)'
;VDAVEVWNEPNLVREWVGTIPFNGAGYMQLFDAAYAAIRAHSPSMTIVVGGLAPTGDTAGSIDDRTFLRQMYAAGLGNYRDIALGIHPYSWANAPEAVCCGTAGWDDDPHFFFADNLRDYRQIMSENGHAELPMWVTEFGWATWDGFPGQPQQDSQWMLRVNQWDQANWTIRAFQIGQQMPNMGPMF
;
A
#
# COMPACT_ATOMS: atom_id res chain seq x y z
N VAL A 1 -3.08 -21.69 -6.64
CA VAL A 1 -3.07 -20.24 -6.37
C VAL A 1 -4.43 -19.87 -5.82
N ASP A 2 -4.45 -19.23 -4.65
CA ASP A 2 -5.70 -18.93 -3.93
C ASP A 2 -6.10 -17.47 -4.06
N ALA A 3 -5.14 -16.60 -4.39
CA ALA A 3 -5.36 -15.17 -4.63
C ALA A 3 -4.45 -14.64 -5.73
N VAL A 4 -4.89 -13.58 -6.40
CA VAL A 4 -4.12 -12.84 -7.40
C VAL A 4 -4.23 -11.36 -7.08
N GLU A 5 -3.10 -10.68 -6.90
CA GLU A 5 -3.03 -9.23 -6.87
C GLU A 5 -2.86 -8.70 -8.29
N VAL A 6 -3.68 -7.72 -8.65
CA VAL A 6 -3.71 -7.17 -10.01
C VAL A 6 -2.82 -5.96 -10.08
N TRP A 7 -1.60 -6.16 -10.59
CA TRP A 7 -0.54 -5.17 -10.72
C TRP A 7 0.14 -4.81 -9.40
N ASN A 8 1.24 -4.03 -9.52
CA ASN A 8 2.05 -3.54 -8.41
C ASN A 8 2.25 -2.02 -8.55
N GLU A 9 1.98 -1.27 -7.50
CA GLU A 9 2.24 0.16 -7.35
C GLU A 9 1.87 1.01 -8.58
N PRO A 10 0.62 0.90 -9.11
CA PRO A 10 0.22 1.57 -10.34
C PRO A 10 0.24 3.11 -10.27
N ASN A 11 0.46 3.68 -9.09
CA ASN A 11 0.64 5.11 -8.87
C ASN A 11 2.08 5.59 -9.08
N LEU A 12 3.00 4.70 -9.50
CA LEU A 12 4.37 5.03 -9.87
C LEU A 12 4.56 4.96 -11.38
N VAL A 13 5.15 6.01 -11.97
CA VAL A 13 5.43 6.09 -13.42
C VAL A 13 6.31 4.91 -13.87
N ARG A 14 7.27 4.47 -13.04
CA ARG A 14 8.16 3.34 -13.38
C ARG A 14 7.43 2.01 -13.53
N GLU A 15 6.27 1.86 -12.88
CA GLU A 15 5.43 0.64 -12.92
C GLU A 15 4.33 0.74 -13.99
N TRP A 16 4.23 1.90 -14.69
CA TRP A 16 3.15 2.17 -15.62
C TRP A 16 3.67 2.60 -16.99
N VAL A 17 3.75 1.65 -17.92
CA VAL A 17 4.23 1.90 -19.29
C VAL A 17 3.16 1.46 -20.28
N GLY A 18 2.87 2.30 -21.27
CA GLY A 18 1.93 1.97 -22.33
C GLY A 18 1.03 3.13 -22.73
N THR A 19 -0.10 2.82 -23.38
CA THR A 19 -1.06 3.81 -23.91
C THR A 19 -2.24 4.09 -22.98
N ILE A 20 -2.41 3.28 -21.91
CA ILE A 20 -3.45 3.51 -20.91
C ILE A 20 -3.03 4.70 -20.05
N PRO A 21 -3.91 5.67 -19.76
CA PRO A 21 -3.57 6.85 -18.95
C PRO A 21 -2.98 6.50 -17.59
N PHE A 22 -1.92 7.21 -17.21
CA PHE A 22 -1.31 7.09 -15.87
C PHE A 22 -2.16 7.84 -14.84
N ASN A 23 -3.19 7.17 -14.33
CA ASN A 23 -4.06 7.63 -13.24
C ASN A 23 -4.96 6.48 -12.78
N GLY A 24 -5.74 6.70 -11.69
CA GLY A 24 -6.63 5.67 -11.14
C GLY A 24 -7.69 5.18 -12.13
N ALA A 25 -8.18 6.02 -13.04
CA ALA A 25 -9.13 5.60 -14.07
C ALA A 25 -8.48 4.68 -15.12
N GLY A 26 -7.23 4.95 -15.48
CA GLY A 26 -6.45 4.06 -16.35
C GLY A 26 -6.19 2.71 -15.68
N TYR A 27 -5.82 2.71 -14.40
CA TYR A 27 -5.68 1.47 -13.66
C TYR A 27 -6.98 0.66 -13.65
N MET A 28 -8.14 1.31 -13.47
CA MET A 28 -9.43 0.60 -13.49
C MET A 28 -9.74 -0.05 -14.84
N GLN A 29 -9.27 0.50 -15.98
CA GLN A 29 -9.40 -0.20 -17.27
C GLN A 29 -8.63 -1.53 -17.30
N LEU A 30 -7.43 -1.55 -16.71
CA LEU A 30 -6.66 -2.79 -16.56
C LEU A 30 -7.35 -3.74 -15.58
N PHE A 31 -7.79 -3.22 -14.43
CA PHE A 31 -8.43 -4.02 -13.38
C PHE A 31 -9.73 -4.68 -13.87
N ASP A 32 -10.58 -3.95 -14.59
CA ASP A 32 -11.84 -4.46 -15.15
C ASP A 32 -11.58 -5.65 -16.10
N ALA A 33 -10.58 -5.52 -16.97
CA ALA A 33 -10.21 -6.58 -17.89
C ALA A 33 -9.64 -7.81 -17.16
N ALA A 34 -8.76 -7.59 -16.18
CA ALA A 34 -8.18 -8.65 -15.37
C ALA A 34 -9.25 -9.35 -14.52
N TYR A 35 -10.11 -8.59 -13.85
CA TYR A 35 -11.23 -9.12 -13.07
C TYR A 35 -12.12 -10.03 -13.90
N ALA A 36 -12.57 -9.58 -15.07
CA ALA A 36 -13.41 -10.37 -15.95
C ALA A 36 -12.73 -11.68 -16.39
N ALA A 37 -11.44 -11.62 -16.76
CA ALA A 37 -10.67 -12.79 -17.18
C ALA A 37 -10.46 -13.77 -16.01
N ILE A 38 -10.13 -13.30 -14.81
CA ILE A 38 -9.95 -14.15 -13.63
C ILE A 38 -11.26 -14.81 -13.25
N ARG A 39 -12.38 -14.08 -13.20
CA ARG A 39 -13.69 -14.63 -12.86
C ARG A 39 -14.18 -15.66 -13.87
N ALA A 40 -13.89 -15.46 -15.16
CA ALA A 40 -14.23 -16.44 -16.21
C ALA A 40 -13.44 -17.75 -16.05
N HIS A 41 -12.21 -17.69 -15.56
CA HIS A 41 -11.34 -18.85 -15.36
C HIS A 41 -11.55 -19.51 -13.99
N SER A 42 -11.66 -18.72 -12.94
CA SER A 42 -11.78 -19.16 -11.54
C SER A 42 -12.76 -18.26 -10.77
N PRO A 43 -14.05 -18.66 -10.68
CA PRO A 43 -15.07 -17.86 -10.00
C PRO A 43 -14.79 -17.62 -8.51
N SER A 44 -14.04 -18.50 -7.85
CA SER A 44 -13.73 -18.42 -6.41
C SER A 44 -12.37 -17.80 -6.07
N MET A 45 -11.56 -17.43 -7.08
CA MET A 45 -10.26 -16.82 -6.86
C MET A 45 -10.40 -15.51 -6.07
N THR A 46 -9.64 -15.31 -5.02
CA THR A 46 -9.56 -14.00 -4.37
C THR A 46 -8.82 -13.03 -5.30
N ILE A 47 -9.46 -11.91 -5.62
CA ILE A 47 -8.84 -10.85 -6.43
C ILE A 47 -8.49 -9.70 -5.50
N VAL A 48 -7.21 -9.35 -5.48
CA VAL A 48 -6.69 -8.23 -4.70
C VAL A 48 -6.41 -7.07 -5.65
N VAL A 49 -6.92 -5.91 -5.34
CA VAL A 49 -6.59 -4.66 -6.04
C VAL A 49 -5.15 -4.32 -5.76
N GLY A 50 -4.37 -3.94 -6.75
CA GLY A 50 -2.94 -3.69 -6.61
C GLY A 50 -2.62 -2.65 -5.54
N GLY A 51 -1.72 -3.00 -4.63
CA GLY A 51 -1.24 -2.12 -3.57
C GLY A 51 -0.54 -0.90 -4.15
N LEU A 52 -0.78 0.27 -3.55
CA LEU A 52 -0.20 1.54 -3.98
C LEU A 52 1.05 1.85 -3.15
N ALA A 53 2.06 2.41 -3.80
CA ALA A 53 3.23 2.96 -3.11
C ALA A 53 2.80 4.13 -2.23
N PRO A 54 3.18 4.18 -0.95
CA PRO A 54 2.87 5.29 -0.06
C PRO A 54 3.74 6.50 -0.43
N THR A 55 3.19 7.42 -1.21
CA THR A 55 3.91 8.58 -1.74
C THR A 55 2.97 9.73 -2.05
N GLY A 56 3.48 10.96 -1.99
CA GLY A 56 2.81 12.14 -2.50
C GLY A 56 2.98 12.33 -4.00
N ASP A 57 2.42 13.42 -4.51
CA ASP A 57 2.58 13.82 -5.91
C ASP A 57 4.02 14.26 -6.20
N THR A 58 4.63 13.65 -7.19
CA THR A 58 5.95 14.01 -7.74
C THR A 58 5.95 13.88 -9.25
N ALA A 59 7.09 14.17 -9.90
CA ALA A 59 7.24 13.89 -11.34
C ALA A 59 7.16 12.38 -11.68
N GLY A 60 7.37 11.51 -10.70
CA GLY A 60 7.40 10.05 -10.85
C GLY A 60 6.23 9.32 -10.17
N SER A 61 5.31 10.03 -9.53
CA SER A 61 4.22 9.40 -8.75
C SER A 61 2.99 10.29 -8.66
N ILE A 62 1.84 9.65 -8.47
CA ILE A 62 0.61 10.28 -8.00
C ILE A 62 0.42 9.90 -6.54
N ASP A 63 0.03 10.87 -5.70
CA ASP A 63 -0.34 10.66 -4.31
C ASP A 63 -1.28 9.44 -4.17
N ASP A 64 -0.94 8.51 -3.30
CA ASP A 64 -1.62 7.22 -3.21
C ASP A 64 -3.08 7.37 -2.76
N ARG A 65 -3.39 8.29 -1.84
CA ARG A 65 -4.78 8.56 -1.42
C ARG A 65 -5.59 9.18 -2.56
N THR A 66 -4.95 10.07 -3.33
CA THR A 66 -5.55 10.68 -4.53
C THR A 66 -5.79 9.62 -5.60
N PHE A 67 -4.82 8.75 -5.85
CA PHE A 67 -4.96 7.66 -6.81
C PHE A 67 -6.10 6.69 -6.42
N LEU A 68 -6.17 6.31 -5.16
CA LEU A 68 -7.26 5.46 -4.64
C LEU A 68 -8.64 6.12 -4.82
N ARG A 69 -8.77 7.43 -4.54
CA ARG A 69 -10.02 8.16 -4.80
C ARG A 69 -10.37 8.22 -6.29
N GLN A 70 -9.36 8.35 -7.17
CA GLN A 70 -9.59 8.26 -8.63
C GLN A 70 -10.09 6.88 -9.05
N MET A 71 -9.58 5.78 -8.45
CA MET A 71 -10.06 4.43 -8.70
C MET A 71 -11.54 4.29 -8.27
N TYR A 72 -11.91 4.82 -7.11
CA TYR A 72 -13.31 4.83 -6.67
C TYR A 72 -14.20 5.65 -7.60
N ALA A 73 -13.76 6.83 -8.03
CA ALA A 73 -14.49 7.65 -9.00
C ALA A 73 -14.65 6.95 -10.36
N ALA A 74 -13.73 6.04 -10.71
CA ALA A 74 -13.77 5.24 -11.92
C ALA A 74 -14.50 3.89 -11.77
N GLY A 75 -15.15 3.62 -10.64
CA GLY A 75 -16.03 2.47 -10.49
C GLY A 75 -15.54 1.35 -9.58
N LEU A 76 -14.41 1.51 -8.87
CA LEU A 76 -13.94 0.51 -7.91
C LEU A 76 -15.03 0.12 -6.89
N GLY A 77 -15.88 1.06 -6.50
CA GLY A 77 -17.01 0.84 -5.59
C GLY A 77 -18.09 -0.13 -6.09
N ASN A 78 -18.04 -0.58 -7.34
CA ASN A 78 -18.99 -1.56 -7.90
C ASN A 78 -18.62 -3.01 -7.56
N TYR A 79 -17.37 -3.29 -7.19
CA TYR A 79 -16.87 -4.62 -6.87
C TYR A 79 -17.11 -4.94 -5.40
N ARG A 80 -17.66 -6.10 -5.06
CA ARG A 80 -17.99 -6.51 -3.67
C ARG A 80 -17.26 -7.78 -3.22
N ASP A 81 -16.64 -8.49 -4.15
CA ASP A 81 -15.99 -9.79 -3.95
C ASP A 81 -14.46 -9.69 -4.18
N ILE A 82 -13.87 -8.59 -3.74
CA ILE A 82 -12.45 -8.27 -3.88
C ILE A 82 -11.84 -7.94 -2.51
N ALA A 83 -10.51 -7.89 -2.46
CA ALA A 83 -9.76 -7.28 -1.38
C ALA A 83 -9.01 -6.04 -1.88
N LEU A 84 -8.76 -5.06 -1.02
CA LEU A 84 -7.91 -3.91 -1.34
C LEU A 84 -6.48 -4.20 -0.88
N GLY A 85 -5.51 -4.18 -1.79
CA GLY A 85 -4.09 -4.22 -1.48
C GLY A 85 -3.58 -2.88 -0.97
N ILE A 86 -2.61 -2.91 -0.06
CA ILE A 86 -1.93 -1.71 0.46
C ILE A 86 -0.48 -2.03 0.78
N HIS A 87 0.43 -1.06 0.51
CA HIS A 87 1.85 -1.11 0.86
C HIS A 87 2.19 -0.05 1.92
N PRO A 88 1.90 -0.26 3.21
CA PRO A 88 2.06 0.76 4.25
C PRO A 88 3.51 0.83 4.75
N TYR A 89 4.47 1.04 3.87
CA TYR A 89 5.85 1.28 4.27
C TYR A 89 5.96 2.55 5.12
N SER A 90 6.83 2.55 6.11
CA SER A 90 6.98 3.66 7.06
C SER A 90 8.42 4.02 7.36
N TRP A 91 9.35 3.61 6.48
CA TRP A 91 10.79 3.91 6.55
C TRP A 91 11.36 3.68 7.95
N ALA A 92 11.69 4.75 8.69
CA ALA A 92 12.27 4.65 10.03
C ALA A 92 11.28 5.04 11.16
N ASN A 93 9.98 5.06 10.87
CA ASN A 93 8.95 5.24 11.90
C ASN A 93 8.47 3.90 12.46
N ALA A 94 8.35 3.79 13.77
CA ALA A 94 7.74 2.63 14.42
C ALA A 94 6.29 2.43 13.94
N PRO A 95 5.76 1.20 13.92
CA PRO A 95 4.46 0.91 13.33
C PRO A 95 3.28 1.61 14.00
N GLU A 96 3.37 1.96 15.29
CA GLU A 96 2.37 2.75 16.02
C GLU A 96 2.59 4.26 15.97
N ALA A 97 3.68 4.72 15.38
CA ALA A 97 3.93 6.14 15.26
C ALA A 97 2.87 6.80 14.35
N VAL A 98 2.54 8.04 14.67
CA VAL A 98 1.59 8.87 13.92
C VAL A 98 2.27 10.14 13.43
N CYS A 99 1.82 10.64 12.30
CA CYS A 99 2.32 11.89 11.74
C CYS A 99 2.00 13.09 12.64
N CYS A 100 2.84 14.11 12.73
CA CYS A 100 4.13 14.20 12.08
C CYS A 100 5.16 14.63 13.11
N GLY A 101 6.42 14.17 12.93
CA GLY A 101 7.56 14.63 13.70
C GLY A 101 8.13 15.93 13.15
N THR A 102 9.39 16.19 13.48
CA THR A 102 10.10 17.43 13.08
C THR A 102 11.48 17.16 12.48
N ALA A 103 11.82 15.91 12.25
CA ALA A 103 13.15 15.52 11.78
C ALA A 103 13.34 15.59 10.24
N GLY A 104 12.31 16.01 9.51
CA GLY A 104 12.34 16.22 8.07
C GLY A 104 12.01 14.96 7.25
N TRP A 105 12.46 13.80 7.66
CA TRP A 105 12.13 12.51 7.04
C TRP A 105 10.84 11.88 7.62
N ASP A 106 10.42 12.34 8.80
CA ASP A 106 9.24 11.88 9.54
C ASP A 106 8.11 12.91 9.58
N ASP A 107 8.14 13.91 8.73
CA ASP A 107 7.11 14.94 8.58
C ASP A 107 6.20 14.72 7.36
N ASP A 108 6.42 13.66 6.60
CA ASP A 108 5.57 13.26 5.48
C ASP A 108 4.51 12.26 5.95
N PRO A 109 3.20 12.54 5.81
CA PRO A 109 2.12 11.66 6.28
C PRO A 109 2.07 10.29 5.59
N HIS A 110 2.77 10.11 4.46
CA HIS A 110 2.85 8.83 3.78
C HIS A 110 3.80 7.83 4.49
N PHE A 111 4.63 8.30 5.43
CA PHE A 111 5.69 7.50 6.05
C PHE A 111 5.30 6.93 7.42
N PHE A 112 4.00 6.67 7.65
CA PHE A 112 3.49 6.15 8.92
C PHE A 112 2.56 4.96 8.69
N PHE A 113 2.95 3.78 9.17
CA PHE A 113 2.22 2.53 8.99
C PHE A 113 0.76 2.61 9.44
N ALA A 114 0.55 3.03 10.69
CA ALA A 114 -0.80 3.11 11.27
C ALA A 114 -1.68 4.16 10.56
N ASP A 115 -1.09 5.29 10.16
CA ASP A 115 -1.80 6.34 9.45
C ASP A 115 -2.21 5.88 8.05
N ASN A 116 -1.32 5.18 7.33
CA ASN A 116 -1.64 4.60 6.03
C ASN A 116 -2.85 3.66 6.12
N LEU A 117 -2.84 2.73 7.08
CA LEU A 117 -3.95 1.80 7.28
C LEU A 117 -5.26 2.53 7.61
N ARG A 118 -5.21 3.54 8.49
CA ARG A 118 -6.37 4.34 8.88
C ARG A 118 -6.95 5.12 7.71
N ASP A 119 -6.09 5.80 6.94
CA ASP A 119 -6.51 6.66 5.83
C ASP A 119 -7.16 5.85 4.70
N TYR A 120 -6.58 4.68 4.38
CA TYR A 120 -7.17 3.77 3.40
C TYR A 120 -8.52 3.23 3.87
N ARG A 121 -8.61 2.79 5.12
CA ARG A 121 -9.88 2.33 5.71
C ARG A 121 -10.94 3.43 5.68
N GLN A 122 -10.57 4.69 5.94
CA GLN A 122 -11.47 5.81 5.82
C GLN A 122 -11.97 6.00 4.38
N ILE A 123 -11.07 6.03 3.38
CA ILE A 123 -11.45 6.16 1.97
C ILE A 123 -12.36 4.99 1.53
N MET A 124 -12.06 3.77 1.93
CA MET A 124 -12.91 2.59 1.69
C MET A 124 -14.32 2.81 2.26
N SER A 125 -14.40 3.25 3.51
CA SER A 125 -15.68 3.50 4.20
C SER A 125 -16.50 4.60 3.53
N GLU A 126 -15.87 5.69 3.14
CA GLU A 126 -16.50 6.82 2.41
C GLU A 126 -17.12 6.37 1.08
N ASN A 127 -16.61 5.27 0.50
CA ASN A 127 -17.05 4.71 -0.79
C ASN A 127 -17.85 3.40 -0.66
N GLY A 128 -18.37 3.09 0.53
CA GLY A 128 -19.23 1.93 0.77
C GLY A 128 -18.50 0.58 0.82
N HIS A 129 -17.19 0.59 1.06
CA HIS A 129 -16.31 -0.58 1.18
C HIS A 129 -15.79 -0.80 2.62
N ALA A 130 -16.50 -0.31 3.63
CA ALA A 130 -16.11 -0.48 5.04
C ALA A 130 -15.87 -1.94 5.44
N GLU A 131 -16.65 -2.86 4.89
CA GLU A 131 -16.60 -4.29 5.21
C GLU A 131 -15.65 -5.11 4.31
N LEU A 132 -15.12 -4.53 3.24
CA LEU A 132 -14.18 -5.26 2.39
C LEU A 132 -12.85 -5.50 3.11
N PRO A 133 -12.22 -6.68 2.92
CA PRO A 133 -10.92 -6.95 3.48
C PRO A 133 -9.85 -6.05 2.85
N MET A 134 -8.96 -5.53 3.70
CA MET A 134 -7.75 -4.83 3.31
C MET A 134 -6.57 -5.78 3.53
N TRP A 135 -5.77 -6.02 2.51
CA TRP A 135 -4.59 -6.89 2.54
C TRP A 135 -3.34 -6.04 2.53
N VAL A 136 -2.47 -6.27 3.47
CA VAL A 136 -1.13 -5.67 3.45
C VAL A 136 -0.25 -6.58 2.61
N THR A 137 -0.13 -6.26 1.32
CA THR A 137 0.58 -7.11 0.36
C THR A 137 2.08 -6.89 0.37
N GLU A 138 2.52 -5.73 0.87
CA GLU A 138 3.93 -5.45 1.16
C GLU A 138 4.04 -4.53 2.37
N PHE A 139 4.98 -4.79 3.28
CA PHE A 139 5.38 -3.86 4.33
C PHE A 139 6.74 -4.27 4.91
N GLY A 140 7.37 -3.38 5.66
CA GLY A 140 8.58 -3.72 6.37
C GLY A 140 9.47 -2.51 6.65
N TRP A 141 10.56 -2.79 7.34
CA TRP A 141 11.58 -1.83 7.74
C TRP A 141 12.93 -2.34 7.29
N ALA A 142 13.63 -1.56 6.47
CA ALA A 142 15.00 -1.87 6.10
C ALA A 142 15.98 -1.30 7.14
N THR A 143 17.06 -2.01 7.38
CA THR A 143 18.16 -1.58 8.22
C THR A 143 19.48 -1.70 7.49
N TRP A 144 20.45 -0.83 7.79
CA TRP A 144 21.83 -0.95 7.32
C TRP A 144 22.73 -1.62 8.38
N ASP A 145 22.16 -1.96 9.55
CA ASP A 145 22.90 -2.57 10.64
C ASP A 145 23.51 -3.92 10.22
N GLY A 146 24.81 -4.08 10.41
CA GLY A 146 25.56 -5.25 9.98
C GLY A 146 26.07 -5.24 8.53
N PHE A 147 25.73 -4.23 7.71
CA PHE A 147 26.28 -4.08 6.36
C PHE A 147 27.53 -3.17 6.36
N PRO A 148 28.53 -3.46 5.49
CA PRO A 148 29.71 -2.62 5.38
C PRO A 148 29.42 -1.30 4.65
N GLY A 149 30.17 -0.24 4.99
CA GLY A 149 30.06 1.06 4.33
C GLY A 149 28.85 1.86 4.74
N GLN A 150 28.40 2.75 3.87
CA GLN A 150 27.24 3.63 4.07
C GLN A 150 26.19 3.38 3.02
N PRO A 151 24.89 3.47 3.33
CA PRO A 151 23.83 3.42 2.34
C PRO A 151 23.92 4.63 1.41
N GLN A 152 23.26 4.53 0.26
CA GLN A 152 23.12 5.65 -0.68
C GLN A 152 22.44 6.85 0.00
N GLN A 153 22.59 8.03 -0.58
CA GLN A 153 22.12 9.28 0.04
C GLN A 153 20.60 9.29 0.32
N ASP A 154 19.82 8.74 -0.56
CA ASP A 154 18.36 8.63 -0.43
C ASP A 154 17.92 7.51 0.55
N SER A 155 18.85 6.67 0.97
CA SER A 155 18.62 5.52 1.86
C SER A 155 19.25 5.71 3.25
N GLN A 156 19.69 6.92 3.60
CA GLN A 156 20.32 7.22 4.90
C GLN A 156 19.38 6.97 6.10
N TRP A 157 18.08 6.96 5.89
CA TRP A 157 17.10 6.61 6.92
C TRP A 157 17.28 5.18 7.45
N MET A 158 17.86 4.24 6.67
CA MET A 158 18.17 2.87 7.12
C MET A 158 19.17 2.83 8.30
N LEU A 159 19.96 3.89 8.52
CA LEU A 159 20.86 4.01 9.68
C LEU A 159 20.11 4.28 10.99
N ARG A 160 18.83 4.62 10.92
CA ARG A 160 17.98 4.90 12.08
C ARG A 160 17.23 3.66 12.59
N VAL A 161 17.32 2.55 11.85
CA VAL A 161 16.65 1.29 12.15
C VAL A 161 17.75 0.24 12.39
N ASN A 162 17.82 -0.32 13.57
CA ASN A 162 18.70 -1.45 13.85
C ASN A 162 17.96 -2.79 13.67
N GLN A 163 18.66 -3.92 13.76
CA GLN A 163 18.07 -5.24 13.58
C GLN A 163 16.98 -5.56 14.62
N TRP A 164 17.08 -5.02 15.83
CA TRP A 164 16.07 -5.18 16.87
C TRP A 164 14.81 -4.38 16.56
N ASP A 165 14.95 -3.16 16.08
CA ASP A 165 13.83 -2.35 15.63
C ASP A 165 13.11 -3.05 14.48
N GLN A 166 13.85 -3.50 13.45
CA GLN A 166 13.29 -4.24 12.32
C GLN A 166 12.46 -5.45 12.79
N ALA A 167 13.03 -6.29 13.67
CA ALA A 167 12.35 -7.49 14.16
C ALA A 167 11.10 -7.15 15.00
N ASN A 168 11.25 -6.23 15.97
CA ASN A 168 10.16 -5.87 16.87
C ASN A 168 9.05 -5.12 16.16
N TRP A 169 9.38 -4.22 15.25
CA TRP A 169 8.39 -3.45 14.49
C TRP A 169 7.62 -4.34 13.51
N THR A 170 8.28 -5.31 12.89
CA THR A 170 7.59 -6.30 12.06
C THR A 170 6.56 -7.10 12.89
N ILE A 171 6.95 -7.60 14.07
CA ILE A 171 6.03 -8.30 14.98
C ILE A 171 4.88 -7.37 15.40
N ARG A 172 5.22 -6.11 15.75
CA ARG A 172 4.25 -5.13 16.20
C ARG A 172 3.25 -4.75 15.11
N ALA A 173 3.69 -4.64 13.86
CA ALA A 173 2.81 -4.40 12.72
C ALA A 173 1.76 -5.51 12.55
N PHE A 174 2.16 -6.79 12.67
CA PHE A 174 1.21 -7.90 12.68
C PHE A 174 0.20 -7.81 13.84
N GLN A 175 0.65 -7.42 15.03
CA GLN A 175 -0.25 -7.25 16.19
C GLN A 175 -1.26 -6.12 15.96
N ILE A 176 -0.84 -5.01 15.33
CA ILE A 176 -1.73 -3.91 14.96
C ILE A 176 -2.76 -4.39 13.94
N GLY A 177 -2.30 -5.06 12.87
CA GLY A 177 -3.20 -5.60 11.84
C GLY A 177 -4.24 -6.56 12.41
N GLN A 178 -3.85 -7.47 13.32
CA GLN A 178 -4.77 -8.41 13.98
C GLN A 178 -5.88 -7.73 14.80
N GLN A 179 -5.67 -6.50 15.24
CA GLN A 179 -6.65 -5.73 16.02
C GLN A 179 -7.57 -4.88 15.12
N MET A 180 -7.24 -4.75 13.85
CA MET A 180 -8.05 -3.95 12.90
C MET A 180 -9.21 -4.78 12.34
N PRO A 181 -10.43 -4.23 12.30
CA PRO A 181 -11.55 -4.92 11.67
C PRO A 181 -11.31 -5.11 10.16
N ASN A 182 -11.72 -6.26 9.65
CA ASN A 182 -11.62 -6.59 8.22
C ASN A 182 -10.18 -6.51 7.65
N MET A 183 -9.17 -6.73 8.50
CA MET A 183 -7.80 -6.93 8.05
C MET A 183 -7.67 -8.35 7.51
N GLY A 184 -7.19 -8.46 6.28
CA GLY A 184 -6.84 -9.72 5.64
C GLY A 184 -5.39 -10.14 5.92
N PRO A 185 -4.83 -11.02 5.09
CA PRO A 185 -3.42 -11.40 5.15
C PRO A 185 -2.46 -10.20 5.09
N MET A 186 -1.32 -10.37 5.73
CA MET A 186 -0.19 -9.43 5.71
C MET A 186 1.07 -10.20 5.30
N PHE A 187 1.88 -9.66 4.38
CA PHE A 187 3.07 -10.31 3.81
C PHE A 187 4.33 -9.46 3.97
#